data_1e60c51f81adae7c0f29d5f9c7b1334b
#
_entry.id   1e60c51f81adae7c0f29d5f9c7b1334b
#
_cell.length_a   1.000
_cell.length_b   1.000
_cell.length_c   1.000
_cell.angle_alpha   90.00
_cell.angle_beta   90.00
_cell.angle_gamma   90.00
#
_symmetry.space_group_name_H-M   'P 1'
#
loop_
_entity.id
_entity.type
_entity.pdbx_description
1 polymer ?
#
loop_
_entity_poly.entity_id
_entity_poly.type
_entity_poly.pdbx_seq_one_letter_code
_entity_poly.pdbx_strand_id
1 'polypeptide(L)'
;MNEIISEIKELHRKRVDFHRTEKATTLRIKAVCRRLCDGDKTEAEKLYKALDSLNHPQALYAADYVEPMRQAKNVLEVERKKCEKQAGKLAKQLPVWSWVEGVRGVGPLALAQIIGEAGDLGNYPNPAKLWKRMGLAVINGERQRKVSGAAALEHGYSPERRSIMFVIGDSIIKCGGYYADLYRARKQIEETKLPEGTKAHHHNRAKRYMEKKLLRDLWAAWKATNKENVETEKVEA
;
A
#
# COMPACT_ATOMS: atom_id res chain seq x y z
N MET A 1 -5.46 -8.11 21.90
CA MET A 1 -4.82 -8.11 20.55
C MET A 1 -5.80 -8.45 19.42
N ASN A 2 -6.58 -9.54 19.50
CA ASN A 2 -7.52 -9.95 18.42
C ASN A 2 -8.56 -8.89 18.08
N GLU A 3 -9.10 -8.18 19.05
CA GLU A 3 -10.05 -7.07 18.85
C GLU A 3 -9.40 -5.93 18.06
N ILE A 4 -8.19 -5.51 18.43
CA ILE A 4 -7.44 -4.46 17.73
C ILE A 4 -7.20 -4.85 16.26
N ILE A 5 -6.79 -6.09 16.01
CA ILE A 5 -6.61 -6.61 14.64
C ILE A 5 -7.92 -6.59 13.86
N SER A 6 -9.03 -7.00 14.49
CA SER A 6 -10.36 -7.01 13.86
C SER A 6 -10.79 -5.59 13.48
N GLU A 7 -10.61 -4.63 14.38
CA GLU A 7 -10.96 -3.23 14.14
C GLU A 7 -10.07 -2.60 13.04
N ILE A 8 -8.75 -2.88 13.05
CA ILE A 8 -7.84 -2.44 11.97
C ILE A 8 -8.31 -2.99 10.62
N LYS A 9 -8.70 -4.26 10.55
CA LYS A 9 -9.21 -4.88 9.31
C LYS A 9 -10.49 -4.20 8.81
N GLU A 10 -11.41 -3.87 9.70
CA GLU A 10 -12.65 -3.19 9.34
C GLU A 10 -12.40 -1.76 8.85
N LEU A 11 -11.58 -0.99 9.56
CA LEU A 11 -11.16 0.35 9.15
C LEU A 11 -10.42 0.33 7.80
N HIS A 12 -9.58 -0.69 7.59
CA HIS A 12 -8.88 -0.85 6.32
C HIS A 12 -9.84 -1.15 5.15
N ARG A 13 -10.87 -1.98 5.35
CA ARG A 13 -11.91 -2.24 4.35
C ARG A 13 -12.65 -0.97 3.99
N LYS A 14 -13.17 -0.22 4.98
CA LYS A 14 -13.83 1.08 4.78
C LYS A 14 -12.92 2.05 4.00
N ARG A 15 -11.66 2.16 4.42
CA ARG A 15 -10.66 2.97 3.73
C ARG A 15 -10.52 2.59 2.25
N VAL A 16 -10.46 1.31 1.94
CA VAL A 16 -10.33 0.81 0.56
C VAL A 16 -11.55 1.17 -0.27
N ASP A 17 -12.76 1.02 0.28
CA ASP A 17 -14.01 1.33 -0.40
C ASP A 17 -14.14 2.82 -0.67
N PHE A 18 -13.85 3.67 0.31
CA PHE A 18 -13.81 5.13 0.10
C PHE A 18 -12.80 5.51 -0.98
N HIS A 19 -11.57 4.98 -0.93
CA HIS A 19 -10.55 5.27 -1.92
C HIS A 19 -10.91 4.82 -3.35
N ARG A 20 -11.59 3.69 -3.50
CA ARG A 20 -12.09 3.22 -4.80
C ARG A 20 -13.13 4.18 -5.36
N THR A 21 -14.05 4.64 -4.52
CA THR A 21 -15.10 5.60 -4.92
C THR A 21 -14.50 6.96 -5.25
N GLU A 22 -13.54 7.47 -4.45
CA GLU A 22 -12.78 8.69 -4.78
C GLU A 22 -12.12 8.61 -6.15
N LYS A 23 -11.45 7.50 -6.45
CA LYS A 23 -10.82 7.27 -7.75
C LYS A 23 -11.84 7.24 -8.89
N ALA A 24 -12.95 6.53 -8.71
CA ALA A 24 -14.01 6.46 -9.70
C ALA A 24 -14.59 7.84 -9.98
N THR A 25 -14.85 8.63 -8.94
CA THR A 25 -15.33 10.01 -9.05
C THR A 25 -14.32 10.90 -9.78
N THR A 26 -13.03 10.79 -9.44
CA THR A 26 -11.95 11.52 -10.15
C THR A 26 -11.92 11.19 -11.64
N LEU A 27 -12.08 9.92 -12.01
CA LEU A 27 -12.12 9.51 -13.42
C LEU A 27 -13.35 10.04 -14.14
N ARG A 28 -14.50 10.14 -13.46
CA ARG A 28 -15.73 10.74 -14.02
C ARG A 28 -15.53 12.23 -14.26
N ILE A 29 -14.94 12.98 -13.31
CA ILE A 29 -14.58 14.40 -13.49
C ILE A 29 -13.64 14.56 -14.72
N LYS A 30 -12.60 13.75 -14.82
CA LYS A 30 -11.70 13.77 -15.98
C LYS A 30 -12.41 13.41 -17.30
N ALA A 31 -13.40 12.53 -17.26
CA ALA A 31 -14.21 12.20 -18.43
C ALA A 31 -15.08 13.38 -18.87
N VAL A 32 -15.63 14.16 -17.92
CA VAL A 32 -16.33 15.42 -18.24
C VAL A 32 -15.39 16.41 -18.91
N CYS A 33 -14.21 16.65 -18.34
CA CYS A 33 -13.21 17.54 -18.94
C CYS A 33 -12.83 17.07 -20.37
N ARG A 34 -12.69 15.77 -20.59
CA ARG A 34 -12.39 15.23 -21.93
C ARG A 34 -13.52 15.50 -22.93
N ARG A 35 -14.77 15.34 -22.51
CA ARG A 35 -15.94 15.63 -23.35
C ARG A 35 -16.01 17.12 -23.73
N LEU A 36 -15.71 18.01 -22.78
CA LEU A 36 -15.68 19.45 -23.02
C LEU A 36 -14.54 19.90 -23.94
N CYS A 37 -13.48 19.10 -24.05
CA CYS A 37 -12.35 19.33 -24.95
C CYS A 37 -12.40 18.44 -26.21
N ASP A 38 -13.58 18.06 -26.69
CA ASP A 38 -13.81 17.26 -27.92
C ASP A 38 -12.93 16.00 -28.03
N GLY A 39 -12.61 15.40 -26.86
CA GLY A 39 -11.80 14.19 -26.76
C GLY A 39 -10.29 14.41 -26.67
N ASP A 40 -9.78 15.63 -26.81
CA ASP A 40 -8.35 15.93 -26.66
C ASP A 40 -7.90 15.66 -25.22
N LYS A 41 -6.99 14.69 -25.09
CA LYS A 41 -6.48 14.24 -23.79
C LYS A 41 -5.59 15.27 -23.12
N THR A 42 -4.81 16.01 -23.90
CA THR A 42 -3.85 17.00 -23.40
C THR A 42 -4.58 18.23 -22.87
N GLU A 43 -5.54 18.73 -23.65
CA GLU A 43 -6.38 19.86 -23.27
C GLU A 43 -7.30 19.50 -22.09
N ALA A 44 -7.85 18.31 -22.07
CA ALA A 44 -8.64 17.80 -20.95
C ALA A 44 -7.85 17.71 -19.63
N GLU A 45 -6.57 17.34 -19.67
CA GLU A 45 -5.72 17.32 -18.48
C GLU A 45 -5.37 18.73 -17.99
N LYS A 46 -5.19 19.68 -18.93
CA LYS A 46 -5.01 21.12 -18.59
C LYS A 46 -6.29 21.66 -17.94
N LEU A 47 -7.46 21.43 -18.54
CA LEU A 47 -8.76 21.82 -18.00
C LEU A 47 -8.97 21.23 -16.60
N TYR A 48 -8.71 19.93 -16.41
CA TYR A 48 -8.84 19.28 -15.11
C TYR A 48 -7.96 19.94 -14.03
N LYS A 49 -6.73 20.31 -14.36
CA LYS A 49 -5.83 21.03 -13.44
C LYS A 49 -6.26 22.48 -13.18
N ALA A 50 -6.96 23.08 -14.11
CA ALA A 50 -7.43 24.45 -14.05
C ALA A 50 -8.78 24.60 -13.31
N LEU A 51 -9.43 23.52 -12.85
CA LEU A 51 -10.72 23.58 -12.19
C LEU A 51 -10.74 24.43 -10.90
N ASP A 52 -9.60 24.55 -10.22
CA ASP A 52 -9.46 25.38 -9.02
C ASP A 52 -8.98 26.79 -9.32
N SER A 53 -8.08 26.95 -10.28
CA SER A 53 -7.45 28.23 -10.62
C SER A 53 -8.23 29.04 -11.67
N LEU A 54 -9.16 28.40 -12.36
CA LEU A 54 -10.00 28.96 -13.42
C LEU A 54 -9.22 29.59 -14.58
N ASN A 55 -7.96 29.21 -14.79
CA ASN A 55 -7.06 29.77 -15.81
C ASN A 55 -7.12 29.04 -17.16
N HIS A 56 -8.27 28.46 -17.49
CA HIS A 56 -8.56 27.82 -18.78
C HIS A 56 -9.90 28.34 -19.30
N PRO A 57 -10.11 28.56 -20.62
CA PRO A 57 -11.33 29.16 -21.16
C PRO A 57 -12.64 28.48 -20.73
N GLN A 58 -12.62 27.17 -20.57
CA GLN A 58 -13.77 26.37 -20.16
C GLN A 58 -13.81 26.05 -18.64
N ALA A 59 -12.85 26.57 -17.84
CA ALA A 59 -12.69 26.14 -16.45
C ALA A 59 -13.90 26.52 -15.57
N LEU A 60 -14.47 27.71 -15.75
CA LEU A 60 -15.62 28.18 -14.98
C LEU A 60 -16.84 27.25 -15.19
N TYR A 61 -17.17 26.98 -16.44
CA TYR A 61 -18.26 26.07 -16.79
C TYR A 61 -18.01 24.64 -16.33
N ALA A 62 -16.77 24.16 -16.53
CA ALA A 62 -16.40 22.81 -16.12
C ALA A 62 -16.43 22.65 -14.60
N ALA A 63 -15.94 23.65 -13.84
CA ALA A 63 -15.95 23.64 -12.38
C ALA A 63 -17.38 23.60 -11.83
N ASP A 64 -18.27 24.45 -12.33
CA ASP A 64 -19.69 24.45 -11.96
C ASP A 64 -20.34 23.08 -12.25
N TYR A 65 -20.15 22.55 -13.45
CA TYR A 65 -20.70 21.26 -13.85
C TYR A 65 -20.26 20.09 -12.96
N VAL A 66 -18.99 20.06 -12.53
CA VAL A 66 -18.44 18.95 -11.73
C VAL A 66 -18.53 19.18 -10.22
N GLU A 67 -18.99 20.34 -9.77
CA GLU A 67 -18.99 20.71 -8.34
C GLU A 67 -19.69 19.67 -7.44
N PRO A 68 -20.86 19.10 -7.79
CA PRO A 68 -21.49 18.05 -6.99
C PRO A 68 -20.60 16.79 -6.86
N MET A 69 -19.84 16.44 -7.92
CA MET A 69 -18.91 15.31 -7.88
C MET A 69 -17.70 15.62 -6.99
N ARG A 70 -17.22 16.86 -7.00
CA ARG A 70 -16.10 17.31 -6.15
C ARG A 70 -16.50 17.29 -4.67
N GLN A 71 -17.71 17.76 -4.34
CA GLN A 71 -18.24 17.71 -2.98
C GLN A 71 -18.36 16.26 -2.49
N ALA A 72 -18.94 15.37 -3.27
CA ALA A 72 -19.04 13.95 -2.94
C ALA A 72 -17.66 13.31 -2.72
N LYS A 73 -16.69 13.63 -3.58
CA LYS A 73 -15.31 13.17 -3.43
C LYS A 73 -14.68 13.69 -2.13
N ASN A 74 -14.88 14.95 -1.77
CA ASN A 74 -14.33 15.54 -0.55
C ASN A 74 -14.86 14.85 0.71
N VAL A 75 -16.15 14.53 0.76
CA VAL A 75 -16.74 13.76 1.87
C VAL A 75 -16.06 12.41 2.00
N LEU A 76 -15.88 11.68 0.90
CA LEU A 76 -15.21 10.38 0.89
C LEU A 76 -13.75 10.48 1.33
N GLU A 77 -13.04 11.51 0.91
CA GLU A 77 -11.65 11.76 1.29
C GLU A 77 -11.52 12.02 2.80
N VAL A 78 -12.45 12.80 3.38
CA VAL A 78 -12.49 13.07 4.83
C VAL A 78 -12.71 11.77 5.59
N GLU A 79 -13.68 10.95 5.20
CA GLU A 79 -13.97 9.68 5.87
C GLU A 79 -12.81 8.67 5.71
N ARG A 80 -12.18 8.60 4.54
CA ARG A 80 -10.96 7.81 4.35
C ARG A 80 -9.84 8.24 5.29
N LYS A 81 -9.57 9.54 5.41
CA LYS A 81 -8.54 10.08 6.31
C LYS A 81 -8.86 9.80 7.79
N LYS A 82 -10.13 9.80 8.19
CA LYS A 82 -10.55 9.38 9.53
C LYS A 82 -10.21 7.91 9.78
N CYS A 83 -10.55 7.01 8.85
CA CYS A 83 -10.20 5.60 8.95
C CYS A 83 -8.67 5.39 9.02
N GLU A 84 -7.88 6.10 8.21
CA GLU A 84 -6.42 6.04 8.22
C GLU A 84 -5.83 6.48 9.57
N LYS A 85 -6.37 7.57 10.15
CA LYS A 85 -5.93 8.09 11.46
C LYS A 85 -6.27 7.10 12.59
N GLN A 86 -7.47 6.55 12.60
CA GLN A 86 -7.90 5.57 13.61
C GLN A 86 -7.09 4.28 13.50
N ALA A 87 -6.98 3.71 12.29
CA ALA A 87 -6.17 2.51 12.06
C ALA A 87 -4.71 2.69 12.46
N GLY A 88 -4.12 3.87 12.20
CA GLY A 88 -2.77 4.20 12.65
C GLY A 88 -2.64 4.29 14.17
N LYS A 89 -3.66 4.81 14.88
CA LYS A 89 -3.67 4.82 16.36
C LYS A 89 -3.72 3.40 16.93
N LEU A 90 -4.54 2.53 16.36
CA LEU A 90 -4.65 1.13 16.78
C LEU A 90 -3.36 0.34 16.48
N ALA A 91 -2.73 0.60 15.35
CA ALA A 91 -1.47 -0.04 15.02
C ALA A 91 -0.34 0.25 16.02
N LYS A 92 -0.36 1.45 16.64
CA LYS A 92 0.58 1.79 17.72
C LYS A 92 0.34 1.03 19.03
N GLN A 93 -0.83 0.44 19.21
CA GLN A 93 -1.17 -0.38 20.38
C GLN A 93 -0.76 -1.85 20.21
N LEU A 94 -0.34 -2.25 19.02
CA LEU A 94 0.15 -3.60 18.77
C LEU A 94 1.52 -3.81 19.41
N PRO A 95 1.80 -4.93 20.08
CA PRO A 95 3.08 -5.19 20.74
C PRO A 95 4.30 -5.02 19.83
N VAL A 96 4.15 -5.34 18.54
CA VAL A 96 5.20 -5.18 17.52
C VAL A 96 5.55 -3.72 17.20
N TRP A 97 4.77 -2.74 17.71
CA TRP A 97 4.99 -1.33 17.38
C TRP A 97 6.38 -0.85 17.80
N SER A 98 6.89 -1.27 18.95
CA SER A 98 8.24 -0.92 19.43
C SER A 98 9.33 -1.24 18.40
N TRP A 99 9.20 -2.36 17.69
CA TRP A 99 10.11 -2.71 16.59
C TRP A 99 9.86 -1.83 15.35
N VAL A 100 8.59 -1.63 14.98
CA VAL A 100 8.21 -0.87 13.76
C VAL A 100 8.65 0.58 13.85
N GLU A 101 8.55 1.20 15.03
CA GLU A 101 8.94 2.58 15.27
C GLU A 101 10.42 2.84 14.97
N GLY A 102 11.28 1.83 15.14
CA GLY A 102 12.69 1.87 14.75
C GLY A 102 12.93 1.74 13.23
N VAL A 103 11.90 1.42 12.41
CA VAL A 103 12.07 1.19 10.97
C VAL A 103 11.77 2.47 10.18
N ARG A 104 12.81 3.14 9.70
CA ARG A 104 12.65 4.35 8.88
C ARG A 104 11.79 4.10 7.64
N GLY A 105 10.80 4.95 7.42
CA GLY A 105 9.90 4.88 6.28
C GLY A 105 8.71 3.94 6.46
N VAL A 106 8.57 3.29 7.64
CA VAL A 106 7.39 2.48 8.00
C VAL A 106 6.66 3.15 9.15
N GLY A 107 5.59 3.86 8.85
CA GLY A 107 4.76 4.51 9.85
C GLY A 107 3.58 3.65 10.33
N PRO A 108 2.78 4.17 11.29
CA PRO A 108 1.64 3.43 11.86
C PRO A 108 0.60 3.04 10.81
N LEU A 109 0.36 3.89 9.81
CA LEU A 109 -0.56 3.57 8.72
C LEU A 109 -0.04 2.42 7.85
N ALA A 110 1.28 2.34 7.60
CA ALA A 110 1.88 1.25 6.85
C ALA A 110 1.69 -0.09 7.58
N LEU A 111 1.93 -0.13 8.90
CA LEU A 111 1.64 -1.30 9.72
C LEU A 111 0.14 -1.66 9.67
N ALA A 112 -0.74 -0.66 9.88
CA ALA A 112 -2.19 -0.88 9.82
C ALA A 112 -2.64 -1.48 8.47
N GLN A 113 -2.07 -1.04 7.35
CA GLN A 113 -2.38 -1.57 6.02
C GLN A 113 -1.90 -3.02 5.84
N ILE A 114 -0.70 -3.35 6.35
CA ILE A 114 -0.20 -4.74 6.33
C ILE A 114 -1.13 -5.63 7.15
N ILE A 115 -1.48 -5.24 8.38
CA ILE A 115 -2.37 -5.99 9.26
C ILE A 115 -3.79 -6.06 8.69
N GLY A 116 -4.30 -4.97 8.10
CA GLY A 116 -5.59 -4.93 7.43
C GLY A 116 -5.75 -5.98 6.34
N GLU A 117 -4.68 -6.26 5.59
CA GLU A 117 -4.65 -7.26 4.51
C GLU A 117 -4.21 -8.65 4.97
N ALA A 118 -3.26 -8.74 5.87
CA ALA A 118 -2.69 -10.01 6.32
C ALA A 118 -3.41 -10.59 7.54
N GLY A 119 -3.99 -9.74 8.38
CA GLY A 119 -4.53 -10.14 9.70
C GLY A 119 -3.40 -10.38 10.71
N ASP A 120 -3.63 -11.29 11.62
CA ASP A 120 -2.63 -11.71 12.60
C ASP A 120 -1.44 -12.39 11.92
N LEU A 121 -0.26 -11.78 12.05
CA LEU A 121 0.97 -12.33 11.47
C LEU A 121 1.42 -13.61 12.17
N GLY A 122 0.95 -13.85 13.38
CA GLY A 122 1.16 -15.10 14.13
C GLY A 122 0.60 -16.33 13.45
N ASN A 123 -0.43 -16.18 12.64
CA ASN A 123 -1.07 -17.29 11.91
C ASN A 123 -0.26 -17.78 10.70
N TYR A 124 0.80 -17.09 10.32
CA TYR A 124 1.67 -17.54 9.23
C TYR A 124 2.76 -18.47 9.77
N PRO A 125 2.85 -19.72 9.30
CA PRO A 125 3.86 -20.68 9.78
C PRO A 125 5.28 -20.26 9.42
N ASN A 126 5.45 -19.48 8.34
CA ASN A 126 6.74 -18.95 7.90
C ASN A 126 6.56 -17.67 7.07
N PRO A 127 7.63 -16.87 6.88
CA PRO A 127 7.57 -15.61 6.12
C PRO A 127 7.15 -15.79 4.65
N ALA A 128 7.39 -16.97 4.04
CA ALA A 128 7.04 -17.20 2.64
C ALA A 128 5.53 -17.18 2.41
N LYS A 129 4.74 -17.64 3.38
CA LYS A 129 3.27 -17.55 3.32
C LYS A 129 2.79 -16.10 3.42
N LEU A 130 3.44 -15.28 4.25
CA LEU A 130 3.17 -13.83 4.31
C LEU A 130 3.57 -13.13 3.00
N TRP A 131 4.72 -13.48 2.40
CA TRP A 131 5.10 -12.97 1.07
C TRP A 131 4.06 -13.32 0.01
N LYS A 132 3.53 -14.56 0.03
CA LYS A 132 2.47 -14.98 -0.89
C LYS A 132 1.21 -14.12 -0.68
N ARG A 133 0.81 -13.91 0.57
CA ARG A 133 -0.34 -13.05 0.90
C ARG A 133 -0.16 -11.62 0.35
N MET A 134 1.04 -11.04 0.49
CA MET A 134 1.34 -9.65 0.09
C MET A 134 1.78 -9.50 -1.38
N GLY A 135 1.64 -10.54 -2.20
CA GLY A 135 1.94 -10.48 -3.64
C GLY A 135 3.42 -10.46 -3.98
N LEU A 136 4.28 -11.00 -3.08
CA LEU A 136 5.73 -11.00 -3.22
C LEU A 136 6.35 -12.39 -3.47
N ALA A 137 5.54 -13.44 -3.54
CA ALA A 137 6.06 -14.79 -3.73
C ALA A 137 6.70 -14.99 -5.11
N VAL A 138 7.44 -16.08 -5.21
CA VAL A 138 7.86 -16.71 -6.46
C VAL A 138 7.10 -18.02 -6.54
N ILE A 139 6.44 -18.29 -7.66
CA ILE A 139 5.62 -19.47 -7.92
C ILE A 139 6.15 -20.07 -9.21
N ASN A 140 6.56 -21.33 -9.17
CA ASN A 140 7.12 -22.05 -10.31
C ASN A 140 8.27 -21.29 -11.02
N GLY A 141 9.18 -20.67 -10.23
CA GLY A 141 10.30 -19.88 -10.75
C GLY A 141 9.95 -18.45 -11.19
N GLU A 142 8.66 -18.11 -11.31
CA GLU A 142 8.20 -16.80 -11.74
C GLU A 142 7.71 -15.92 -10.57
N ARG A 143 7.80 -14.60 -10.76
CA ARG A 143 7.18 -13.66 -9.82
C ARG A 143 5.67 -13.85 -9.80
N GLN A 144 5.08 -13.84 -8.63
CA GLN A 144 3.62 -13.80 -8.47
C GLN A 144 3.01 -12.60 -9.21
N ARG A 145 1.97 -12.85 -9.99
CA ARG A 145 1.29 -11.87 -10.84
C ARG A 145 -0.20 -12.21 -10.99
N LYS A 146 -0.98 -11.29 -11.51
CA LYS A 146 -2.37 -11.57 -11.90
C LYS A 146 -2.34 -12.57 -13.07
N VAL A 147 -3.03 -13.66 -12.89
CA VAL A 147 -3.29 -14.69 -13.90
C VAL A 147 -4.78 -15.00 -13.91
N SER A 148 -5.27 -15.66 -14.95
CA SER A 148 -6.66 -16.07 -15.11
C SER A 148 -6.82 -17.59 -14.99
N GLY A 149 -8.07 -18.06 -14.94
CA GLY A 149 -8.39 -19.50 -14.86
C GLY A 149 -7.97 -20.15 -13.54
N ALA A 150 -7.75 -21.45 -13.55
CA ALA A 150 -7.40 -22.26 -12.37
C ALA A 150 -6.10 -21.78 -11.68
N ALA A 151 -5.11 -21.31 -12.44
CA ALA A 151 -3.88 -20.77 -11.90
C ALA A 151 -4.08 -19.52 -11.01
N ALA A 152 -5.20 -18.80 -11.15
CA ALA A 152 -5.50 -17.64 -10.31
C ALA A 152 -5.64 -18.02 -8.82
N LEU A 153 -6.21 -19.18 -8.54
CA LEU A 153 -6.35 -19.70 -7.16
C LEU A 153 -4.99 -20.07 -6.57
N GLU A 154 -4.13 -20.72 -7.35
CA GLU A 154 -2.77 -21.06 -6.94
C GLU A 154 -1.95 -19.81 -6.65
N HIS A 155 -1.99 -18.82 -7.54
CA HIS A 155 -1.27 -17.56 -7.37
C HIS A 155 -1.82 -16.73 -6.21
N GLY A 156 -3.14 -16.65 -6.02
CA GLY A 156 -3.77 -15.85 -4.96
C GLY A 156 -3.32 -14.39 -4.96
N TYR A 157 -3.01 -13.83 -6.14
CA TYR A 157 -2.46 -12.48 -6.29
C TYR A 157 -3.54 -11.40 -6.15
N SER A 158 -3.25 -10.39 -5.35
CA SER A 158 -4.05 -9.15 -5.27
C SER A 158 -3.20 -7.95 -5.65
N PRO A 159 -3.61 -7.17 -6.67
CA PRO A 159 -2.94 -5.92 -7.01
C PRO A 159 -2.92 -4.91 -5.87
N GLU A 160 -3.99 -4.86 -5.07
CA GLU A 160 -4.11 -3.96 -3.93
C GLU A 160 -3.03 -4.25 -2.88
N ARG A 161 -2.88 -5.52 -2.46
CA ARG A 161 -1.85 -5.95 -1.52
C ARG A 161 -0.45 -5.65 -2.03
N ARG A 162 -0.21 -5.93 -3.30
CA ARG A 162 1.08 -5.61 -3.92
C ARG A 162 1.34 -4.10 -3.97
N SER A 163 0.31 -3.30 -4.22
CA SER A 163 0.40 -1.83 -4.23
C SER A 163 0.78 -1.28 -2.85
N ILE A 164 0.22 -1.82 -1.77
CA ILE A 164 0.59 -1.43 -0.39
C ILE A 164 2.10 -1.63 -0.18
N MET A 165 2.62 -2.81 -0.48
CA MET A 165 4.06 -3.08 -0.33
C MET A 165 4.91 -2.19 -1.24
N PHE A 166 4.43 -1.90 -2.45
CA PHE A 166 5.12 -1.01 -3.37
C PHE A 166 5.26 0.42 -2.81
N VAL A 167 4.19 0.97 -2.24
CA VAL A 167 4.20 2.31 -1.63
C VAL A 167 5.09 2.34 -0.38
N ILE A 168 5.00 1.33 0.48
CA ILE A 168 5.87 1.20 1.66
C ILE A 168 7.34 1.13 1.23
N GLY A 169 7.65 0.35 0.20
CA GLY A 169 9.01 0.26 -0.34
C GLY A 169 9.55 1.60 -0.85
N ASP A 170 8.72 2.42 -1.52
CA ASP A 170 9.12 3.77 -1.94
C ASP A 170 9.37 4.70 -0.76
N SER A 171 8.52 4.62 0.27
CA SER A 171 8.71 5.39 1.50
C SER A 171 10.05 5.06 2.16
N ILE A 172 10.38 3.77 2.31
CA ILE A 172 11.65 3.31 2.88
C ILE A 172 12.85 3.83 2.09
N ILE A 173 12.82 3.71 0.76
CA ILE A 173 13.92 4.17 -0.11
C ILE A 173 14.16 5.68 0.05
N LYS A 174 13.08 6.47 0.18
CA LYS A 174 13.14 7.92 0.37
C LYS A 174 13.64 8.32 1.77
N CYS A 175 13.20 7.59 2.81
CA CYS A 175 13.56 7.90 4.20
C CYS A 175 14.97 7.44 4.59
N GLY A 176 15.60 6.55 3.83
CA GLY A 176 16.91 5.99 4.14
C GLY A 176 16.90 4.96 5.27
N GLY A 177 18.09 4.61 5.77
CA GLY A 177 18.30 3.65 6.84
C GLY A 177 18.47 2.21 6.34
N TYR A 178 18.53 1.25 7.28
CA TYR A 178 18.93 -0.14 7.04
C TYR A 178 18.30 -0.79 5.80
N TYR A 179 16.98 -0.73 5.65
CA TYR A 179 16.32 -1.34 4.49
C TYR A 179 16.60 -0.62 3.18
N ALA A 180 16.79 0.70 3.21
CA ALA A 180 17.21 1.46 2.04
C ALA A 180 18.64 1.08 1.61
N ASP A 181 19.53 0.80 2.58
CA ASP A 181 20.89 0.33 2.29
C ASP A 181 20.87 -1.09 1.71
N LEU A 182 20.04 -1.99 2.25
CA LEU A 182 19.78 -3.29 1.63
C LEU A 182 19.28 -3.19 0.18
N TYR A 183 18.38 -2.24 -0.09
CA TYR A 183 17.92 -1.98 -1.45
C TYR A 183 19.07 -1.52 -2.35
N ARG A 184 19.91 -0.57 -1.90
CA ARG A 184 21.04 -0.03 -2.68
C ARG A 184 22.05 -1.12 -3.02
N ALA A 185 22.48 -1.89 -2.00
CA ALA A 185 23.38 -3.00 -2.18
C ALA A 185 22.81 -4.07 -3.15
N ARG A 186 21.52 -4.42 -2.97
CA ARG A 186 20.87 -5.37 -3.86
C ARG A 186 20.74 -4.85 -5.29
N LYS A 187 20.50 -3.56 -5.49
CA LYS A 187 20.41 -2.95 -6.81
C LYS A 187 21.73 -3.09 -7.58
N GLN A 188 22.87 -2.85 -6.95
CA GLN A 188 24.21 -3.08 -7.53
C GLN A 188 24.41 -4.54 -7.95
N ILE A 189 23.98 -5.49 -7.10
CA ILE A 189 24.04 -6.92 -7.43
C ILE A 189 23.17 -7.27 -8.65
N GLU A 190 21.95 -6.67 -8.74
CA GLU A 190 21.07 -6.94 -9.88
C GLU A 190 21.62 -6.30 -11.18
N GLU A 191 22.27 -5.16 -11.12
CA GLU A 191 22.96 -4.53 -12.25
C GLU A 191 24.10 -5.40 -12.77
N THR A 192 24.89 -6.01 -11.88
CA THR A 192 25.97 -6.94 -12.27
C THR A 192 25.44 -8.25 -12.82
N LYS A 193 24.36 -8.81 -12.22
CA LYS A 193 23.81 -10.12 -12.61
C LYS A 193 23.00 -10.08 -13.91
N LEU A 194 22.46 -8.95 -14.25
CA LEU A 194 21.60 -8.78 -15.42
C LEU A 194 22.01 -7.50 -16.18
N PRO A 195 23.20 -7.46 -16.78
CA PRO A 195 23.73 -6.24 -17.42
C PRO A 195 22.80 -5.71 -18.52
N GLU A 196 22.11 -6.61 -19.24
CA GLU A 196 21.12 -6.27 -20.28
C GLU A 196 19.78 -5.77 -19.72
N GLY A 197 19.61 -5.78 -18.39
CA GLY A 197 18.39 -5.33 -17.72
C GLY A 197 18.24 -3.84 -17.76
N THR A 198 17.00 -3.34 -17.88
CA THR A 198 16.73 -1.91 -17.74
C THR A 198 16.91 -1.42 -16.31
N LYS A 199 17.19 -0.13 -16.13
CA LYS A 199 17.23 0.51 -14.78
C LYS A 199 15.97 0.21 -13.94
N ALA A 200 14.80 0.15 -14.58
CA ALA A 200 13.54 -0.19 -13.94
C ALA A 200 13.49 -1.65 -13.49
N HIS A 201 14.07 -2.58 -14.25
CA HIS A 201 14.18 -3.98 -13.85
C HIS A 201 15.04 -4.12 -12.60
N HIS A 202 16.25 -3.55 -12.57
CA HIS A 202 17.15 -3.61 -11.41
C HIS A 202 16.49 -2.98 -10.18
N HIS A 203 15.88 -1.80 -10.33
CA HIS A 203 15.14 -1.13 -9.27
C HIS A 203 14.04 -2.03 -8.69
N ASN A 204 13.16 -2.56 -9.53
CA ASN A 204 12.01 -3.35 -9.08
C ASN A 204 12.43 -4.68 -8.43
N ARG A 205 13.49 -5.32 -8.91
CA ARG A 205 14.04 -6.56 -8.32
C ARG A 205 14.64 -6.28 -6.93
N ALA A 206 15.46 -5.24 -6.82
CA ALA A 206 16.08 -4.84 -5.56
C ALA A 206 15.03 -4.40 -4.52
N LYS A 207 14.04 -3.61 -4.94
CA LYS A 207 12.92 -3.18 -4.10
C LYS A 207 12.13 -4.37 -3.57
N ARG A 208 11.78 -5.32 -4.44
CA ARG A 208 11.08 -6.55 -4.04
C ARG A 208 11.89 -7.41 -3.05
N TYR A 209 13.20 -7.46 -3.20
CA TYR A 209 14.09 -8.12 -2.24
C TYR A 209 14.02 -7.47 -0.86
N MET A 210 14.14 -6.14 -0.81
CA MET A 210 14.03 -5.34 0.41
C MET A 210 12.65 -5.54 1.07
N GLU A 211 11.56 -5.45 0.32
CA GLU A 211 10.19 -5.65 0.81
C GLU A 211 10.01 -7.03 1.46
N LYS A 212 10.61 -8.08 0.88
CA LYS A 212 10.62 -9.43 1.47
C LYS A 212 11.40 -9.49 2.77
N LYS A 213 12.54 -8.80 2.85
CA LYS A 213 13.34 -8.71 4.09
C LYS A 213 12.56 -8.00 5.20
N LEU A 214 11.94 -6.86 4.88
CA LEU A 214 11.07 -6.16 5.81
C LEU A 214 9.95 -7.07 6.37
N LEU A 215 9.20 -7.75 5.51
CA LEU A 215 8.12 -8.64 5.96
C LEU A 215 8.63 -9.85 6.76
N ARG A 216 9.81 -10.38 6.44
CA ARG A 216 10.44 -11.44 7.23
C ARG A 216 10.74 -10.96 8.64
N ASP A 217 11.34 -9.79 8.74
CA ASP A 217 11.79 -9.24 10.02
C ASP A 217 10.60 -8.78 10.86
N LEU A 218 9.57 -8.18 10.23
CA LEU A 218 8.29 -7.87 10.87
C LEU A 218 7.60 -9.13 11.41
N TRP A 219 7.56 -10.21 10.63
CA TRP A 219 7.01 -11.50 11.08
C TRP A 219 7.79 -12.07 12.27
N ALA A 220 9.11 -12.00 12.25
CA ALA A 220 9.96 -12.46 13.34
C ALA A 220 9.74 -11.64 14.61
N ALA A 221 9.70 -10.31 14.50
CA ALA A 221 9.40 -9.42 15.61
C ALA A 221 8.00 -9.68 16.19
N TRP A 222 6.99 -9.88 15.32
CA TRP A 222 5.64 -10.25 15.76
C TRP A 222 5.60 -11.54 16.58
N LYS A 223 6.33 -12.57 16.14
CA LYS A 223 6.42 -13.84 16.88
C LYS A 223 7.15 -13.70 18.23
N ALA A 224 8.20 -12.90 18.29
CA ALA A 224 8.96 -12.65 19.51
C ALA A 224 8.09 -11.93 20.57
N THR A 225 7.48 -10.80 20.20
CA THR A 225 6.64 -10.01 21.13
C THR A 225 5.41 -10.78 21.63
N ASN A 226 4.84 -11.67 20.81
CA ASN A 226 3.72 -12.50 21.25
C ASN A 226 4.14 -13.61 22.25
N LYS A 227 5.36 -14.13 22.16
CA LYS A 227 5.86 -15.11 23.14
C LYS A 227 6.10 -14.44 24.49
N GLU A 228 6.73 -13.25 24.49
CA GLU A 228 6.99 -12.48 25.72
C GLU A 228 5.68 -12.15 26.46
N ASN A 229 4.63 -11.73 25.73
CA ASN A 229 3.33 -11.44 26.35
C ASN A 229 2.67 -12.67 26.98
N VAL A 230 2.75 -13.83 26.34
CA VAL A 230 2.18 -15.09 26.87
C VAL A 230 2.95 -15.56 28.12
N GLU A 231 4.25 -15.34 28.18
CA GLU A 231 5.08 -15.67 29.36
C GLU A 231 4.77 -14.72 30.53
N THR A 232 4.59 -13.42 30.26
CA THR A 232 4.24 -12.42 31.29
C THR A 232 2.86 -12.70 31.89
N GLU A 233 1.84 -12.97 31.05
CA GLU A 233 0.48 -13.32 31.53
C GLU A 233 0.46 -14.60 32.40
N LYS A 234 1.40 -15.53 32.20
CA LYS A 234 1.51 -16.75 33.00
C LYS A 234 2.22 -16.55 34.34
N VAL A 235 3.02 -15.51 34.46
CA VAL A 235 3.73 -15.16 35.72
C VAL A 235 2.82 -14.34 36.63
N GLU A 236 1.86 -13.61 36.09
CA GLU A 236 0.91 -12.77 36.82
C GLU A 236 -0.39 -13.50 37.22
N ALA A 237 -0.63 -14.74 36.75
CA ALA A 237 -1.80 -15.58 37.05
C ALA A 237 -1.46 -16.67 38.08
#